data_f09c815e54badb62294e6c79d1d31b70
#
_entry.id   f09c815e54badb62294e6c79d1d31b70
#
_cell.length_a   1.000
_cell.length_b   1.000
_cell.length_c   1.000
_cell.angle_alpha   90.00
_cell.angle_beta   90.00
_cell.angle_gamma   90.00
#
_symmetry.space_group_name_H-M   'P 1'
#
loop_
_entity.id
_entity.type
_entity.pdbx_description
1 polymer ?
#
loop_
_entity_poly.entity_id
_entity_poly.type
_entity_poly.pdbx_seq_one_letter_code
_entity_poly.pdbx_strand_id
1 'polypeptide(L)'
;MITEPIKDNKELQAFLNFYADKKPNLRNHCLIVFGLNTALRISDILNIKWNMIYDFENKKFIKRLTISEHKTGKINIIPINDNLSIALQKFFSKQNPQYNDYIFTKSTDHTRPLSRTQAYRIIKTSADKCNITGNISCHSLRKTFGFFAWKQGTQPALLMAIYNHSSYNITKRYLGITQCEKDGIYAYLIPFLNHFYNIDYKFKKFLFSEKRC
;
A
#
# COMPACT_ATOMS: atom_id res chain seq x y z
N MET A 1 -17.94 -1.10 8.46
CA MET A 1 -17.79 -0.93 7.01
C MET A 1 -16.43 -1.52 6.60
N ILE A 2 -16.38 -2.36 5.58
CA ILE A 2 -15.13 -3.00 5.11
C ILE A 2 -14.33 -1.96 4.31
N THR A 3 -13.04 -1.86 4.60
CA THR A 3 -12.14 -0.96 3.86
C THR A 3 -11.69 -1.60 2.54
N GLU A 4 -11.40 -0.77 1.53
CA GLU A 4 -11.05 -1.21 0.18
C GLU A 4 -9.64 -0.80 -0.22
N PRO A 5 -8.97 -1.54 -1.13
CA PRO A 5 -7.75 -1.07 -1.76
C PRO A 5 -8.06 0.03 -2.79
N ILE A 6 -7.11 0.93 -3.03
CA ILE A 6 -7.13 1.81 -4.19
C ILE A 6 -6.63 0.97 -5.39
N LYS A 7 -7.49 0.75 -6.39
CA LYS A 7 -7.21 -0.18 -7.50
C LYS A 7 -6.84 0.54 -8.80
N ASP A 8 -7.35 1.75 -8.99
CA ASP A 8 -7.09 2.56 -10.17
C ASP A 8 -5.74 3.28 -10.04
N ASN A 9 -4.93 3.23 -11.12
CA ASN A 9 -3.60 3.85 -11.14
C ASN A 9 -3.66 5.38 -11.07
N LYS A 10 -4.67 6.02 -11.68
CA LYS A 10 -4.81 7.49 -11.66
C LYS A 10 -5.23 7.96 -10.28
N GLU A 11 -6.17 7.24 -9.64
CA GLU A 11 -6.57 7.50 -8.27
C GLU A 11 -5.37 7.34 -7.31
N LEU A 12 -4.59 6.26 -7.44
CA LEU A 12 -3.41 6.02 -6.61
C LEU A 12 -2.36 7.13 -6.79
N GLN A 13 -2.12 7.56 -8.02
CA GLN A 13 -1.19 8.65 -8.30
C GLN A 13 -1.69 9.99 -7.71
N ALA A 14 -2.98 10.30 -7.86
CA ALA A 14 -3.57 11.49 -7.27
C ALA A 14 -3.46 11.48 -5.74
N PHE A 15 -3.72 10.32 -5.12
CA PHE A 15 -3.62 10.10 -3.69
C PHE A 15 -2.18 10.29 -3.17
N LEU A 16 -1.18 9.73 -3.85
CA LEU A 16 0.23 9.90 -3.53
C LEU A 16 0.67 11.37 -3.62
N ASN A 17 0.27 12.05 -4.69
CA ASN A 17 0.70 13.42 -4.97
C ASN A 17 -0.04 14.47 -4.12
N PHE A 18 -1.10 14.11 -3.41
CA PHE A 18 -1.87 15.09 -2.65
C PHE A 18 -1.02 15.87 -1.64
N TYR A 19 -0.21 15.17 -0.84
CA TYR A 19 0.69 15.81 0.13
C TYR A 19 2.08 16.13 -0.44
N ALA A 20 2.38 15.74 -1.68
CA ALA A 20 3.57 16.21 -2.38
C ALA A 20 3.33 17.59 -3.00
N ASP A 21 2.20 17.78 -3.69
CA ASP A 21 1.96 18.91 -4.58
C ASP A 21 0.79 19.81 -4.15
N LYS A 22 -0.40 19.23 -3.93
CA LYS A 22 -1.63 20.02 -3.69
C LYS A 22 -1.70 20.62 -2.28
N LYS A 23 -1.23 19.90 -1.28
CA LYS A 23 -1.16 20.34 0.12
C LYS A 23 0.17 19.88 0.72
N PRO A 24 1.29 20.51 0.35
CA PRO A 24 2.62 20.02 0.70
C PRO A 24 2.80 19.76 2.19
N ASN A 25 3.11 18.52 2.53
CA ASN A 25 3.43 18.08 3.88
C ASN A 25 4.27 16.80 3.84
N LEU A 26 5.58 16.92 4.01
CA LEU A 26 6.53 15.82 3.85
C LEU A 26 6.27 14.64 4.79
N ARG A 27 5.86 14.91 6.05
CA ARG A 27 5.50 13.86 7.00
C ARG A 27 4.30 13.04 6.51
N ASN A 28 3.23 13.72 6.08
CA ASN A 28 2.01 13.08 5.64
C ASN A 28 2.25 12.31 4.33
N HIS A 29 3.02 12.89 3.40
CA HIS A 29 3.46 12.22 2.18
C HIS A 29 4.27 10.97 2.51
N CYS A 30 5.28 11.09 3.37
CA CYS A 30 6.11 9.96 3.81
C CYS A 30 5.27 8.85 4.48
N LEU A 31 4.27 9.20 5.30
CA LEU A 31 3.36 8.23 5.93
C LEU A 31 2.59 7.40 4.89
N ILE A 32 2.06 8.04 3.86
CA ILE A 32 1.34 7.36 2.76
C ILE A 32 2.30 6.47 1.98
N VAL A 33 3.45 6.99 1.56
CA VAL A 33 4.47 6.22 0.83
C VAL A 33 4.92 5.02 1.66
N PHE A 34 5.16 5.22 2.96
CA PHE A 34 5.56 4.14 3.87
C PHE A 34 4.52 3.02 3.92
N GLY A 35 3.25 3.38 4.11
CA GLY A 35 2.17 2.39 4.18
C GLY A 35 1.96 1.61 2.87
N LEU A 36 2.15 2.28 1.73
CA LEU A 36 2.01 1.66 0.41
C LEU A 36 3.20 0.77 0.02
N ASN A 37 4.38 0.95 0.64
CA ASN A 37 5.59 0.22 0.26
C ASN A 37 6.02 -0.88 1.26
N THR A 38 5.42 -0.95 2.44
CA THR A 38 5.87 -1.90 3.48
C THR A 38 4.85 -2.97 3.84
N ALA A 39 3.60 -2.83 3.43
CA ALA A 39 2.51 -3.70 3.87
C ALA A 39 2.31 -3.78 5.40
N LEU A 40 2.93 -2.91 6.19
CA LEU A 40 2.79 -2.88 7.65
C LEU A 40 1.41 -2.39 8.10
N ARG A 41 1.01 -2.77 9.32
CA ARG A 41 -0.14 -2.16 9.97
C ARG A 41 0.19 -0.74 10.41
N ILE A 42 -0.79 0.15 10.40
CA ILE A 42 -0.58 1.54 10.80
C ILE A 42 0.00 1.66 12.22
N SER A 43 -0.41 0.80 13.15
CA SER A 43 0.16 0.75 14.50
C SER A 43 1.67 0.50 14.50
N ASP A 44 2.13 -0.38 13.62
CA ASP A 44 3.54 -0.73 13.53
C ASP A 44 4.33 0.41 12.89
N ILE A 45 3.78 1.02 11.83
CA ILE A 45 4.37 2.19 11.16
C ILE A 45 4.56 3.36 12.13
N LEU A 46 3.54 3.67 12.93
CA LEU A 46 3.59 4.80 13.86
C LEU A 46 4.61 4.64 14.98
N ASN A 47 4.97 3.40 15.31
CA ASN A 47 5.95 3.09 16.37
C ASN A 47 7.40 3.01 15.86
N ILE A 48 7.65 3.28 14.58
CA ILE A 48 9.01 3.26 14.03
C ILE A 48 9.74 4.54 14.44
N LYS A 49 10.96 4.35 14.94
CA LYS A 49 11.89 5.42 15.29
C LYS A 49 12.95 5.60 14.22
N TRP A 50 13.57 6.76 14.18
CA TRP A 50 14.61 7.06 13.19
C TRP A 50 15.83 6.14 13.29
N ASN A 51 16.25 5.74 14.50
CA ASN A 51 17.35 4.79 14.70
C ASN A 51 17.08 3.39 14.09
N MET A 52 15.84 3.06 13.78
CA MET A 52 15.49 1.81 13.10
C MET A 52 15.66 1.90 11.58
N ILE A 53 15.88 3.11 11.03
CA ILE A 53 15.96 3.38 9.58
C ILE A 53 17.25 4.11 9.22
N TYR A 54 17.83 4.87 10.16
CA TYR A 54 19.01 5.67 9.94
C TYR A 54 20.09 5.34 10.96
N ASP A 55 21.28 5.01 10.47
CA ASP A 55 22.48 4.80 11.27
C ASP A 55 23.12 6.16 11.54
N PHE A 56 22.95 6.68 12.78
CA PHE A 56 23.42 7.99 13.19
C PHE A 56 24.95 8.08 13.33
N GLU A 57 25.62 6.95 13.61
CA GLU A 57 27.07 6.89 13.70
C GLU A 57 27.71 7.02 12.30
N ASN A 58 27.25 6.18 11.36
CA ASN A 58 27.77 6.15 10.00
C ASN A 58 27.06 7.12 9.05
N LYS A 59 26.08 7.91 9.54
CA LYS A 59 25.30 8.92 8.81
C LYS A 59 24.70 8.40 7.52
N LYS A 60 24.09 7.19 7.56
CA LYS A 60 23.53 6.54 6.37
C LYS A 60 22.18 5.88 6.64
N PHE A 61 21.34 5.83 5.63
CA PHE A 61 20.11 5.05 5.69
C PHE A 61 20.40 3.56 5.59
N ILE A 62 19.69 2.75 6.38
CA ILE A 62 19.76 1.30 6.31
C ILE A 62 18.95 0.80 5.11
N LYS A 63 19.35 -0.38 4.57
CA LYS A 63 18.66 -0.97 3.40
C LYS A 63 17.45 -1.83 3.76
N ARG A 64 17.36 -2.28 5.00
CA ARG A 64 16.30 -3.19 5.48
C ARG A 64 15.84 -2.80 6.86
N LEU A 65 14.55 -2.55 7.01
CA LEU A 65 13.91 -2.35 8.30
C LEU A 65 13.62 -3.70 8.95
N THR A 66 14.12 -3.92 10.16
CA THR A 66 13.72 -5.06 11.00
C THR A 66 12.76 -4.58 12.07
N ILE A 67 11.57 -5.17 12.13
CA ILE A 67 10.52 -4.78 13.07
C ILE A 67 9.83 -6.01 13.66
N SER A 68 9.52 -5.96 14.95
CA SER A 68 8.60 -6.91 15.59
C SER A 68 7.18 -6.35 15.52
N GLU A 69 6.28 -7.07 14.85
CA GLU A 69 4.88 -6.65 14.72
C GLU A 69 4.18 -6.66 16.08
N HIS A 70 3.59 -5.55 16.48
CA HIS A 70 2.93 -5.37 17.77
C HIS A 70 1.83 -6.41 18.03
N LYS A 71 1.05 -6.79 17.01
CA LYS A 71 -0.08 -7.72 17.16
C LYS A 71 0.34 -9.19 17.24
N THR A 72 1.42 -9.58 16.57
CA THR A 72 1.79 -11.00 16.40
C THR A 72 3.11 -11.37 17.06
N GLY A 73 3.92 -10.38 17.47
CA GLY A 73 5.27 -10.56 17.94
C GLY A 73 6.27 -11.08 16.90
N LYS A 74 5.83 -11.31 15.67
CA LYS A 74 6.69 -11.85 14.61
C LYS A 74 7.64 -10.80 14.08
N ILE A 75 8.89 -11.21 13.86
CA ILE A 75 9.91 -10.36 13.24
C ILE A 75 9.64 -10.30 11.74
N ASN A 76 9.64 -9.09 11.19
CA ASN A 76 9.51 -8.80 9.78
C ASN A 76 10.75 -8.05 9.30
N ILE A 77 11.35 -8.49 8.20
CA ILE A 77 12.49 -7.83 7.57
C ILE A 77 12.02 -7.27 6.23
N ILE A 78 11.96 -5.96 6.12
CA ILE A 78 11.35 -5.25 4.99
C ILE A 78 12.43 -4.46 4.26
N PRO A 79 12.61 -4.66 2.94
CA PRO A 79 13.52 -3.84 2.16
C PRO A 79 12.97 -2.42 2.03
N ILE A 80 13.84 -1.43 2.17
CA ILE A 80 13.54 -0.02 1.89
C ILE A 80 13.85 0.20 0.42
N ASN A 81 12.80 0.23 -0.42
CA ASN A 81 12.93 0.48 -1.85
C ASN A 81 13.19 1.97 -2.13
N ASP A 82 13.50 2.29 -3.39
CA ASP A 82 13.90 3.64 -3.80
C ASP A 82 12.81 4.69 -3.50
N ASN A 83 11.55 4.39 -3.76
CA ASN A 83 10.44 5.31 -3.50
C ASN A 83 10.32 5.66 -2.02
N LEU A 84 10.42 4.66 -1.15
CA LEU A 84 10.39 4.85 0.29
C LEU A 84 11.66 5.57 0.78
N SER A 85 12.82 5.23 0.24
CA SER A 85 14.10 5.86 0.55
C SER A 85 14.08 7.35 0.24
N ILE A 86 13.62 7.74 -0.94
CA ILE A 86 13.50 9.16 -1.36
C ILE A 86 12.55 9.93 -0.43
N ALA A 87 11.40 9.35 -0.08
CA ALA A 87 10.44 10.00 0.82
C ALA A 87 11.02 10.19 2.22
N LEU A 88 11.71 9.18 2.75
CA LEU A 88 12.39 9.22 4.05
C LEU A 88 13.51 10.25 4.08
N GLN A 89 14.36 10.29 3.06
CA GLN A 89 15.47 11.25 2.98
C GLN A 89 14.97 12.70 2.94
N LYS A 90 13.95 12.99 2.11
CA LYS A 90 13.34 14.33 2.04
C LYS A 90 12.75 14.75 3.38
N PHE A 91 12.10 13.82 4.08
CA PHE A 91 11.49 14.13 5.36
C PHE A 91 12.54 14.26 6.47
N PHE A 92 13.55 13.39 6.50
CA PHE A 92 14.68 13.45 7.43
C PHE A 92 15.40 14.80 7.38
N SER A 93 15.76 15.24 6.17
CA SER A 93 16.47 16.53 5.98
C SER A 93 15.66 17.73 6.46
N LYS A 94 14.31 17.67 6.39
CA LYS A 94 13.43 18.73 6.87
C LYS A 94 13.22 18.70 8.38
N GLN A 95 13.13 17.50 8.96
CA GLN A 95 12.84 17.30 10.37
C GLN A 95 14.08 17.45 11.25
N ASN A 96 15.25 17.08 10.73
CA ASN A 96 16.53 17.00 11.46
C ASN A 96 16.39 16.25 12.80
N PRO A 97 15.98 14.98 12.76
CA PRO A 97 15.59 14.24 13.96
C PRO A 97 16.76 13.78 14.81
N GLN A 98 16.45 13.47 16.07
CA GLN A 98 17.36 12.82 17.02
C GLN A 98 17.20 11.29 16.98
N TYR A 99 18.17 10.58 17.53
CA TYR A 99 18.27 9.12 17.53
C TYR A 99 16.99 8.40 17.98
N ASN A 100 16.36 8.86 19.06
CA ASN A 100 15.17 8.23 19.66
C ASN A 100 13.84 8.80 19.19
N ASP A 101 13.84 9.77 18.27
CA ASP A 101 12.62 10.38 17.76
C ASP A 101 11.79 9.37 16.95
N TYR A 102 10.47 9.44 17.11
CA TYR A 102 9.57 8.74 16.20
C TYR A 102 9.55 9.41 14.84
N ILE A 103 9.38 8.63 13.77
CA ILE A 103 9.30 9.17 12.42
C ILE A 103 8.03 10.02 12.25
N PHE A 104 6.88 9.49 12.69
CA PHE A 104 5.59 10.11 12.50
C PHE A 104 5.06 10.73 13.79
N THR A 105 5.41 11.98 14.02
CA THR A 105 5.11 12.74 15.24
C THR A 105 4.29 13.99 14.94
N LYS A 106 3.83 14.69 15.98
CA LYS A 106 3.39 16.07 15.86
C LYS A 106 4.61 16.99 15.66
N SER A 107 4.42 18.12 15.01
CA SER A 107 5.51 19.08 14.79
C SER A 107 6.09 19.67 16.08
N THR A 108 5.35 19.64 17.17
CA THR A 108 5.72 20.23 18.46
C THR A 108 6.24 19.22 19.49
N ASP A 109 6.14 17.91 19.20
CA ASP A 109 6.55 16.86 20.12
C ASP A 109 7.02 15.62 19.34
N HIS A 110 8.33 15.42 19.29
CA HIS A 110 8.96 14.32 18.58
C HIS A 110 9.09 13.04 19.44
N THR A 111 8.78 13.16 20.74
CA THR A 111 8.91 12.05 21.70
C THR A 111 7.70 11.11 21.65
N ARG A 112 6.61 11.53 21.04
CA ARG A 112 5.35 10.75 20.93
C ARG A 112 4.90 10.58 19.49
N PRO A 113 4.52 9.35 19.09
CA PRO A 113 4.03 9.13 17.74
C PRO A 113 2.64 9.77 17.53
N LEU A 114 2.28 9.94 16.27
CA LEU A 114 0.89 10.25 15.90
C LEU A 114 -0.04 9.15 16.42
N SER A 115 -1.24 9.53 16.84
CA SER A 115 -2.28 8.57 17.15
C SER A 115 -2.85 7.92 15.87
N ARG A 116 -3.43 6.74 16.02
CA ARG A 116 -4.14 6.06 14.90
C ARG A 116 -5.23 6.93 14.31
N THR A 117 -5.93 7.72 15.13
CA THR A 117 -6.97 8.66 14.69
C THR A 117 -6.37 9.78 13.84
N GLN A 118 -5.21 10.31 14.19
CA GLN A 118 -4.53 11.33 13.39
C GLN A 118 -4.06 10.76 12.05
N ALA A 119 -3.45 9.58 12.05
CA ALA A 119 -3.07 8.88 10.81
C ALA A 119 -4.29 8.61 9.92
N TYR A 120 -5.40 8.17 10.50
CA TYR A 120 -6.66 7.99 9.77
C TYR A 120 -7.13 9.28 9.12
N ARG A 121 -7.15 10.40 9.85
CA ARG A 121 -7.55 11.71 9.32
C ARG A 121 -6.67 12.16 8.15
N ILE A 122 -5.35 11.92 8.23
CA ILE A 122 -4.41 12.23 7.16
C ILE A 122 -4.78 11.46 5.89
N ILE A 123 -4.96 10.16 6.00
CA ILE A 123 -5.27 9.25 4.88
C ILE A 123 -6.65 9.58 4.32
N LYS A 124 -7.64 9.73 5.18
CA LYS A 124 -9.02 10.04 4.78
C LYS A 124 -9.11 11.38 4.06
N THR A 125 -8.43 12.42 4.57
CA THR A 125 -8.39 13.73 3.91
C THR A 125 -7.82 13.65 2.49
N SER A 126 -6.73 12.89 2.28
CA SER A 126 -6.17 12.71 0.93
C SER A 126 -7.16 11.98 0.03
N ALA A 127 -7.79 10.92 0.50
CA ALA A 127 -8.76 10.14 -0.26
C ALA A 127 -9.97 10.98 -0.68
N ASP A 128 -10.57 11.73 0.27
CA ASP A 128 -11.76 12.56 0.01
C ASP A 128 -11.44 13.71 -0.93
N LYS A 129 -10.30 14.37 -0.77
CA LYS A 129 -9.89 15.50 -1.61
C LYS A 129 -9.45 15.09 -3.03
N CYS A 130 -9.09 13.83 -3.21
CA CYS A 130 -8.79 13.24 -4.51
C CYS A 130 -9.98 12.49 -5.11
N ASN A 131 -11.16 12.51 -4.47
CA ASN A 131 -12.37 11.79 -4.89
C ASN A 131 -12.11 10.30 -5.13
N ILE A 132 -11.29 9.68 -4.27
CA ILE A 132 -10.98 8.25 -4.39
C ILE A 132 -12.24 7.44 -4.09
N THR A 133 -12.57 6.52 -4.99
CA THR A 133 -13.73 5.65 -4.82
C THR A 133 -13.54 4.62 -3.72
N GLY A 134 -14.63 4.27 -3.03
CA GLY A 134 -14.65 3.26 -1.97
C GLY A 134 -14.31 3.78 -0.58
N ASN A 135 -14.29 2.85 0.37
CA ASN A 135 -14.05 3.15 1.80
C ASN A 135 -12.55 3.10 2.12
N ILE A 136 -11.88 4.23 1.99
CA ILE A 136 -10.43 4.36 2.20
C ILE A 136 -10.10 4.70 3.66
N SER A 137 -9.16 3.95 4.24
CA SER A 137 -8.65 4.12 5.60
C SER A 137 -7.17 3.68 5.70
N CYS A 138 -6.63 3.68 6.92
CA CYS A 138 -5.26 3.18 7.16
C CYS A 138 -5.03 1.76 6.63
N HIS A 139 -6.02 0.90 6.71
CA HIS A 139 -5.93 -0.48 6.21
C HIS A 139 -5.90 -0.56 4.67
N SER A 140 -6.42 0.46 4.00
CA SER A 140 -6.42 0.53 2.53
C SER A 140 -5.00 0.62 1.96
N LEU A 141 -4.06 1.28 2.65
CA LEU A 141 -2.66 1.32 2.21
C LEU A 141 -2.07 -0.08 2.07
N ARG A 142 -2.25 -0.88 3.13
CA ARG A 142 -1.78 -2.27 3.15
C ARG A 142 -2.52 -3.16 2.13
N LYS A 143 -3.83 -2.94 1.93
CA LYS A 143 -4.61 -3.65 0.91
C LYS A 143 -4.18 -3.25 -0.50
N THR A 144 -3.89 -1.98 -0.75
CA THR A 144 -3.38 -1.48 -2.02
C THR A 144 -2.04 -2.11 -2.39
N PHE A 145 -1.10 -2.19 -1.43
CA PHE A 145 0.15 -2.92 -1.64
C PHE A 145 -0.11 -4.35 -2.15
N GLY A 146 -0.97 -5.10 -1.47
CA GLY A 146 -1.24 -6.48 -1.85
C GLY A 146 -1.98 -6.62 -3.17
N PHE A 147 -2.91 -5.72 -3.45
CA PHE A 147 -3.62 -5.71 -4.72
C PHE A 147 -2.65 -5.55 -5.90
N PHE A 148 -1.73 -4.57 -5.83
CA PHE A 148 -0.75 -4.36 -6.90
C PHE A 148 0.29 -5.47 -6.97
N ALA A 149 0.77 -6.00 -5.84
CA ALA A 149 1.66 -7.14 -5.82
C ALA A 149 1.00 -8.38 -6.47
N TRP A 150 -0.27 -8.65 -6.13
CA TRP A 150 -1.03 -9.74 -6.76
C TRP A 150 -1.23 -9.49 -8.26
N LYS A 151 -1.57 -8.27 -8.67
CA LYS A 151 -1.74 -7.89 -10.07
C LYS A 151 -0.46 -8.06 -10.89
N GLN A 152 0.70 -7.93 -10.25
CA GLN A 152 2.02 -8.18 -10.83
C GLN A 152 2.42 -9.68 -10.84
N GLY A 153 1.53 -10.58 -10.45
CA GLY A 153 1.76 -12.03 -10.47
C GLY A 153 2.41 -12.61 -9.21
N THR A 154 2.49 -11.84 -8.11
CA THR A 154 3.02 -12.38 -6.85
C THR A 154 2.19 -13.56 -6.37
N GLN A 155 2.86 -14.68 -6.09
CA GLN A 155 2.21 -15.91 -5.63
C GLN A 155 1.44 -15.67 -4.31
N PRO A 156 0.23 -16.24 -4.16
CA PRO A 156 -0.58 -16.09 -2.94
C PRO A 156 0.12 -16.51 -1.66
N ALA A 157 0.93 -17.56 -1.69
CA ALA A 157 1.71 -18.03 -0.54
C ALA A 157 2.70 -16.95 -0.05
N LEU A 158 3.36 -16.23 -0.96
CA LEU A 158 4.27 -15.15 -0.62
C LEU A 158 3.52 -13.95 -0.03
N LEU A 159 2.35 -13.62 -0.56
CA LEU A 159 1.49 -12.57 0.03
C LEU A 159 1.00 -12.94 1.43
N MET A 160 0.66 -14.22 1.66
CA MET A 160 0.32 -14.72 3.00
C MET A 160 1.48 -14.52 3.97
N ALA A 161 2.71 -14.85 3.55
CA ALA A 161 3.91 -14.67 4.37
C ALA A 161 4.16 -13.19 4.68
N ILE A 162 4.11 -12.29 3.69
CA ILE A 162 4.28 -10.84 3.86
C ILE A 162 3.25 -10.28 4.85
N TYR A 163 2.02 -10.76 4.80
CA TYR A 163 0.95 -10.30 5.68
C TYR A 163 0.92 -10.99 7.04
N ASN A 164 1.69 -12.04 7.24
CA ASN A 164 1.58 -12.92 8.41
C ASN A 164 0.14 -13.44 8.61
N HIS A 165 -0.55 -13.80 7.51
CA HIS A 165 -1.90 -14.35 7.58
C HIS A 165 -1.86 -15.87 7.81
N SER A 166 -2.74 -16.36 8.68
CA SER A 166 -2.86 -17.78 9.01
C SER A 166 -3.60 -18.61 7.94
N SER A 167 -4.32 -17.94 7.00
CA SER A 167 -5.00 -18.62 5.91
C SER A 167 -5.07 -17.79 4.64
N TYR A 168 -5.18 -18.48 3.50
CA TYR A 168 -5.38 -17.84 2.20
C TYR A 168 -6.70 -17.05 2.12
N ASN A 169 -7.74 -17.50 2.78
CA ASN A 169 -9.04 -16.80 2.79
C ASN A 169 -8.95 -15.39 3.37
N ILE A 170 -8.05 -15.16 4.34
CA ILE A 170 -7.79 -13.83 4.88
C ILE A 170 -7.10 -12.99 3.81
N THR A 171 -6.07 -13.50 3.14
CA THR A 171 -5.36 -12.81 2.07
C THR A 171 -6.29 -12.46 0.92
N LYS A 172 -7.15 -13.39 0.47
CA LYS A 172 -8.13 -13.16 -0.59
C LYS A 172 -9.06 -11.97 -0.30
N ARG A 173 -9.53 -11.81 0.95
CA ARG A 173 -10.33 -10.65 1.35
C ARG A 173 -9.51 -9.35 1.30
N TYR A 174 -8.22 -9.42 1.59
CA TYR A 174 -7.32 -8.27 1.51
C TYR A 174 -7.10 -7.79 0.08
N LEU A 175 -7.01 -8.69 -0.87
CA LEU A 175 -6.83 -8.36 -2.29
C LEU A 175 -8.08 -7.70 -2.89
N GLY A 176 -9.23 -7.85 -2.25
CA GLY A 176 -10.49 -7.29 -2.75
C GLY A 176 -10.87 -7.86 -4.12
N ILE A 177 -10.55 -9.13 -4.38
CA ILE A 177 -10.88 -9.82 -5.64
C ILE A 177 -12.39 -9.85 -5.80
N THR A 178 -12.88 -9.22 -6.85
CA THR A 178 -14.29 -9.12 -7.22
C THR A 178 -14.73 -10.28 -8.13
N GLN A 179 -16.04 -10.43 -8.30
CA GLN A 179 -16.57 -11.40 -9.27
C GLN A 179 -16.16 -11.02 -10.70
N CYS A 180 -16.14 -9.72 -11.03
CA CYS A 180 -15.71 -9.21 -12.33
C CYS A 180 -14.27 -9.63 -12.69
N GLU A 181 -13.35 -9.60 -11.71
CA GLU A 181 -11.97 -10.06 -11.93
C GLU A 181 -11.89 -11.58 -12.18
N LYS A 182 -12.80 -12.38 -11.57
CA LYS A 182 -12.93 -13.81 -11.86
C LYS A 182 -13.50 -14.04 -13.26
N ASP A 183 -14.56 -13.30 -13.62
CA ASP A 183 -15.19 -13.40 -14.93
C ASP A 183 -14.20 -13.07 -16.06
N GLY A 184 -13.30 -12.10 -15.81
CA GLY A 184 -12.19 -11.78 -16.70
C GLY A 184 -11.29 -12.98 -17.01
N ILE A 185 -11.00 -13.83 -16.00
CA ILE A 185 -10.18 -15.04 -16.22
C ILE A 185 -10.88 -16.01 -17.18
N TYR A 186 -12.19 -16.23 -16.99
CA TYR A 186 -12.94 -17.07 -17.90
C TYR A 186 -12.97 -16.49 -19.33
N ALA A 187 -13.10 -15.17 -19.46
CA ALA A 187 -13.05 -14.50 -20.75
C ALA A 187 -11.70 -14.67 -21.48
N TYR A 188 -10.59 -14.71 -20.73
CA TYR A 188 -9.24 -14.94 -21.32
C TYR A 188 -9.00 -16.38 -21.76
N LEU A 189 -9.70 -17.37 -21.19
CA LEU A 189 -9.59 -18.77 -21.62
C LEU A 189 -10.30 -19.03 -22.96
N ILE A 190 -11.30 -18.24 -23.29
CA ILE A 190 -12.06 -18.38 -24.56
C ILE A 190 -11.17 -18.24 -25.81
N PRO A 191 -10.25 -17.24 -25.95
CA PRO A 191 -9.36 -17.15 -27.10
C PRO A 191 -8.40 -18.33 -27.23
N PHE A 192 -7.92 -18.89 -26.11
CA PHE A 192 -7.04 -20.06 -26.12
C PHE A 192 -7.80 -21.29 -26.63
N LEU A 193 -9.03 -21.51 -26.18
CA LEU A 193 -9.88 -22.62 -26.64
C LEU A 193 -10.34 -22.44 -28.10
N ASN A 194 -10.62 -21.22 -28.51
CA ASN A 194 -11.01 -20.90 -29.90
C ASN A 194 -9.91 -21.25 -30.93
N HIS A 195 -8.64 -21.24 -30.53
CA HIS A 195 -7.54 -21.68 -31.38
C HIS A 195 -7.67 -23.19 -31.70
N PHE A 196 -8.25 -23.98 -30.82
CA PHE A 196 -8.52 -25.40 -31.02
C PHE A 196 -9.84 -25.70 -31.72
N TYR A 197 -10.84 -24.82 -31.62
CA TYR A 197 -12.21 -25.09 -32.11
C TYR A 197 -12.59 -24.29 -33.38
N ASN A 198 -11.69 -23.52 -33.96
CA ASN A 198 -11.89 -22.74 -35.22
C ASN A 198 -13.18 -21.89 -35.23
N ILE A 199 -13.54 -21.26 -34.10
CA ILE A 199 -14.76 -20.45 -33.95
C ILE A 199 -14.53 -19.06 -34.56
N ASP A 200 -15.39 -18.71 -35.52
CA ASP A 200 -15.32 -17.52 -36.40
C ASP A 200 -15.27 -16.19 -35.61
N TYR A 201 -14.40 -15.28 -36.05
CA TYR A 201 -14.07 -14.00 -35.42
C TYR A 201 -15.26 -13.01 -35.36
N LYS A 202 -16.30 -13.20 -36.17
CA LYS A 202 -17.49 -12.35 -36.20
C LYS A 202 -18.36 -12.46 -34.93
N PHE A 203 -18.39 -13.59 -34.30
CA PHE A 203 -19.16 -13.82 -33.05
C PHE A 203 -18.54 -13.10 -31.84
N LYS A 204 -17.24 -12.81 -31.86
CA LYS A 204 -16.53 -12.09 -30.80
C LYS A 204 -17.00 -10.65 -30.60
N LYS A 205 -17.34 -9.96 -31.67
CA LYS A 205 -17.71 -8.53 -31.61
C LYS A 205 -19.06 -8.29 -30.95
N PHE A 206 -19.94 -9.27 -30.99
CA PHE A 206 -21.29 -9.19 -30.41
C PHE A 206 -21.28 -9.43 -28.88
N LEU A 207 -20.47 -10.34 -28.38
CA LEU A 207 -20.42 -10.70 -26.95
C LEU A 207 -19.65 -9.68 -26.09
N PHE A 208 -18.77 -8.87 -26.68
CA PHE A 208 -17.90 -7.95 -25.93
C PHE A 208 -18.32 -6.48 -26.01
N SER A 209 -19.39 -6.15 -26.78
CA SER A 209 -19.88 -4.76 -26.91
C SER A 209 -20.75 -4.31 -25.72
N GLU A 210 -21.25 -5.23 -24.89
CA GLU A 210 -22.24 -4.91 -23.85
C GLU A 210 -21.76 -5.00 -22.39
N LYS A 211 -20.50 -5.34 -22.12
CA LYS A 211 -20.02 -5.44 -20.72
C LYS A 211 -18.73 -4.68 -20.49
N ARG A 212 -18.84 -3.38 -20.28
CA ARG A 212 -17.86 -2.63 -19.47
C ARG A 212 -18.32 -2.70 -18.03
N CYS A 213 -17.64 -3.52 -17.20
CA CYS A 213 -17.68 -3.38 -15.75
C CYS A 213 -16.91 -2.12 -15.32
#